data_8b7e7dc45b681c63c92186b3a0b3bf74
#
_entry.id   8b7e7dc45b681c63c92186b3a0b3bf74
#
_cell.length_a   1.000
_cell.length_b   1.000
_cell.length_c   1.000
_cell.angle_alpha   90.00
_cell.angle_beta   90.00
_cell.angle_gamma   90.00
#
_symmetry.space_group_name_H-M   'P 1'
#
loop_
_entity.id
_entity.type
_entity.pdbx_description
1 polymer ?
#
loop_
_entity_poly.entity_id
_entity_poly.type
_entity_poly.pdbx_seq_one_letter_code
_entity_poly.pdbx_strand_id
1 'polypeptide(L)'
;TNAARNPKRTATTAIALMIGLALIALVATVGLSVRQSLENQLRNNTTATWYLVPNQFVPPDPAAITDALSGAEGVAAVVPSSFANATVEGPAGKTTGVAVARLSEVGEVYDLNITDGPSDGGVWLSSDAADNQGVGQGDRVTVSTGTGAETTATVGAIYTRTAALSDIIIDERVADEVGAQAFVQAIAIKATPDTSPAALKASIEPVAADFANAEVITPRQFEES
;
A
#
# COMPACT_ATOMS: atom_id res chain seq x y z
N THR A 1 50.39 -35.26 -14.82
CA THR A 1 49.44 -34.24 -14.37
C THR A 1 49.59 -34.03 -12.88
N ASN A 2 49.71 -32.77 -12.40
CA ASN A 2 49.98 -32.42 -10.99
C ASN A 2 48.91 -32.92 -10.01
N ALA A 3 47.70 -33.18 -10.47
CA ALA A 3 46.57 -33.71 -9.65
C ALA A 3 46.85 -35.14 -9.11
N ALA A 4 47.59 -35.97 -9.83
CA ALA A 4 47.94 -37.31 -9.45
C ALA A 4 49.04 -37.40 -8.37
N ARG A 5 49.83 -36.32 -8.21
CA ARG A 5 50.98 -36.31 -7.26
C ARG A 5 50.57 -35.92 -5.83
N ASN A 6 49.42 -35.24 -5.62
CA ASN A 6 48.96 -34.84 -4.29
C ASN A 6 47.40 -34.91 -4.17
N PRO A 7 46.81 -36.08 -4.13
CA PRO A 7 45.36 -36.27 -4.18
C PRO A 7 44.63 -35.66 -2.99
N LYS A 8 45.23 -35.63 -1.80
CA LYS A 8 44.64 -35.03 -0.61
C LYS A 8 44.48 -33.49 -0.76
N ARG A 9 45.47 -32.83 -1.29
CA ARG A 9 45.44 -31.35 -1.46
C ARG A 9 44.45 -30.96 -2.56
N THR A 10 44.40 -31.73 -3.65
CA THR A 10 43.42 -31.49 -4.72
C THR A 10 42.00 -31.74 -4.24
N ALA A 11 41.78 -32.78 -3.43
CA ALA A 11 40.46 -33.06 -2.84
C ALA A 11 40.01 -31.92 -1.90
N THR A 12 40.89 -31.40 -1.05
CA THR A 12 40.54 -30.32 -0.11
C THR A 12 40.19 -29.03 -0.85
N THR A 13 40.92 -28.66 -1.89
CA THR A 13 40.59 -27.48 -2.69
C THR A 13 39.30 -27.65 -3.50
N ALA A 14 39.04 -28.86 -4.01
CA ALA A 14 37.80 -29.15 -4.73
C ALA A 14 36.58 -29.07 -3.77
N ILE A 15 36.70 -29.62 -2.55
CA ILE A 15 35.64 -29.54 -1.52
C ILE A 15 35.39 -28.06 -1.16
N ALA A 16 36.44 -27.27 -0.90
CA ALA A 16 36.28 -25.85 -0.58
C ALA A 16 35.57 -25.06 -1.72
N LEU A 17 35.94 -25.37 -2.98
CA LEU A 17 35.32 -24.76 -4.14
C LEU A 17 33.83 -25.16 -4.26
N MET A 18 33.51 -26.45 -4.03
CA MET A 18 32.14 -26.96 -4.07
C MET A 18 31.28 -26.31 -2.98
N ILE A 19 31.82 -26.17 -1.75
CA ILE A 19 31.09 -25.49 -0.66
C ILE A 19 30.85 -24.03 -1.00
N GLY A 20 31.86 -23.32 -1.53
CA GLY A 20 31.73 -21.94 -1.97
C GLY A 20 30.66 -21.77 -3.06
N LEU A 21 30.68 -22.65 -4.06
CA LEU A 21 29.69 -22.63 -5.15
C LEU A 21 28.27 -22.95 -4.66
N ALA A 22 28.16 -23.96 -3.77
CA ALA A 22 26.89 -24.32 -3.16
C ALA A 22 26.31 -23.19 -2.30
N LEU A 23 27.15 -22.47 -1.56
CA LEU A 23 26.73 -21.31 -0.75
C LEU A 23 26.25 -20.16 -1.63
N ILE A 24 26.96 -19.85 -2.71
CA ILE A 24 26.55 -18.82 -3.67
C ILE A 24 25.23 -19.19 -4.33
N ALA A 25 25.08 -20.45 -4.77
CA ALA A 25 23.84 -20.93 -5.35
C ALA A 25 22.66 -20.86 -4.35
N LEU A 26 22.90 -21.24 -3.09
CA LEU A 26 21.88 -21.14 -2.03
C LEU A 26 21.43 -19.70 -1.80
N VAL A 27 22.38 -18.77 -1.65
CA VAL A 27 22.08 -17.34 -1.43
C VAL A 27 21.35 -16.75 -2.64
N ALA A 28 21.78 -17.09 -3.86
CA ALA A 28 21.09 -16.63 -5.07
C ALA A 28 19.66 -17.17 -5.16
N THR A 29 19.46 -18.45 -4.85
CA THR A 29 18.12 -19.08 -4.89
C THR A 29 17.20 -18.48 -3.83
N VAL A 30 17.68 -18.30 -2.59
CA VAL A 30 16.92 -17.68 -1.51
C VAL A 30 16.57 -16.23 -1.88
N GLY A 31 17.55 -15.45 -2.38
CA GLY A 31 17.33 -14.08 -2.81
C GLY A 31 16.27 -13.95 -3.91
N LEU A 32 16.31 -14.82 -4.91
CA LEU A 32 15.29 -14.85 -5.97
C LEU A 32 13.93 -15.29 -5.46
N SER A 33 13.86 -16.28 -4.55
CA SER A 33 12.60 -16.74 -3.95
C SER A 33 11.95 -15.67 -3.09
N VAL A 34 12.72 -14.94 -2.28
CA VAL A 34 12.22 -13.83 -1.46
C VAL A 34 11.70 -12.72 -2.37
N ARG A 35 12.46 -12.36 -3.42
CA ARG A 35 12.03 -11.36 -4.37
C ARG A 35 10.74 -11.76 -5.09
N GLN A 36 10.63 -12.99 -5.60
CA GLN A 36 9.41 -13.48 -6.24
C GLN A 36 8.22 -13.55 -5.27
N SER A 37 8.45 -13.93 -4.01
CA SER A 37 7.39 -13.95 -3.00
C SER A 37 6.87 -12.54 -2.72
N LEU A 38 7.76 -11.54 -2.59
CA LEU A 38 7.39 -10.15 -2.45
C LEU A 38 6.66 -9.64 -3.69
N GLU A 39 7.17 -9.87 -4.90
CA GLU A 39 6.53 -9.47 -6.16
C GLU A 39 5.13 -10.08 -6.30
N ASN A 40 4.92 -11.33 -5.89
CA ASN A 40 3.61 -11.98 -5.92
C ASN A 40 2.64 -11.44 -4.87
N GLN A 41 3.13 -11.14 -3.65
CA GLN A 41 2.31 -10.51 -2.61
C GLN A 41 1.86 -9.11 -3.03
N LEU A 42 2.74 -8.35 -3.67
CA LEU A 42 2.45 -7.00 -4.14
C LEU A 42 1.44 -7.00 -5.30
N ARG A 43 1.58 -7.92 -6.26
CA ARG A 43 0.68 -8.04 -7.41
C ARG A 43 -0.75 -8.48 -7.07
N ASN A 44 -0.94 -9.18 -5.96
CA ASN A 44 -2.24 -9.74 -5.58
C ASN A 44 -3.09 -8.81 -4.72
N ASN A 45 -2.57 -7.66 -4.29
CA ASN A 45 -3.22 -6.81 -3.30
C ASN A 45 -3.83 -5.53 -3.87
N THR A 46 -3.65 -5.27 -5.17
CA THR A 46 -4.29 -4.14 -5.84
C THR A 46 -4.89 -4.53 -7.18
N THR A 47 -6.09 -4.08 -7.43
CA THR A 47 -6.76 -4.18 -8.74
C THR A 47 -6.66 -2.86 -9.52
N ALA A 48 -5.93 -1.88 -8.98
CA ALA A 48 -5.64 -0.63 -9.69
C ALA A 48 -4.83 -0.89 -10.95
N THR A 49 -5.20 -0.23 -12.03
CA THR A 49 -4.49 -0.29 -13.32
C THR A 49 -3.38 0.74 -13.38
N TRP A 50 -3.64 1.93 -12.82
CA TRP A 50 -2.72 3.06 -12.76
C TRP A 50 -2.82 3.78 -11.43
N TYR A 51 -1.73 4.43 -11.04
CA TYR A 51 -1.68 5.40 -9.95
C TYR A 51 -1.36 6.77 -10.51
N LEU A 52 -2.09 7.78 -10.05
CA LEU A 52 -1.76 9.18 -10.27
C LEU A 52 -1.07 9.69 -9.00
N VAL A 53 0.18 10.10 -9.13
CA VAL A 53 0.98 10.62 -8.01
C VAL A 53 1.27 12.09 -8.23
N PRO A 54 0.83 12.97 -7.33
CA PRO A 54 1.11 14.39 -7.41
C PRO A 54 2.61 14.68 -7.24
N ASN A 55 3.22 15.43 -8.15
CA ASN A 55 4.64 15.81 -8.08
C ASN A 55 4.95 16.95 -7.10
N GLN A 56 3.93 17.56 -6.50
CA GLN A 56 4.09 18.66 -5.54
C GLN A 56 3.12 18.51 -4.38
N PHE A 57 3.57 18.91 -3.19
CA PHE A 57 2.78 19.04 -1.96
C PHE A 57 1.73 20.17 -2.00
N VAL A 58 1.28 20.58 -3.17
CA VAL A 58 0.10 21.43 -3.27
C VAL A 58 -1.10 20.53 -3.13
N PRO A 59 -1.97 20.72 -2.12
CA PRO A 59 -3.18 19.94 -2.04
C PRO A 59 -4.06 20.32 -3.24
N PRO A 60 -4.13 19.49 -4.28
CA PRO A 60 -5.21 19.63 -5.24
C PRO A 60 -6.47 19.33 -4.45
N ASP A 61 -7.57 20.00 -4.77
CA ASP A 61 -8.88 19.61 -4.23
C ASP A 61 -9.11 18.14 -4.59
N PRO A 62 -9.01 17.17 -3.63
CA PRO A 62 -9.09 15.75 -3.96
C PRO A 62 -10.42 15.40 -4.62
N ALA A 63 -11.48 16.11 -4.29
CA ALA A 63 -12.80 15.91 -4.86
C ALA A 63 -12.81 16.28 -6.35
N ALA A 64 -12.26 17.42 -6.71
CA ALA A 64 -12.22 17.88 -8.10
C ALA A 64 -11.43 16.93 -9.01
N ILE A 65 -10.30 16.40 -8.51
CA ILE A 65 -9.50 15.43 -9.28
C ILE A 65 -10.24 14.09 -9.41
N THR A 66 -10.82 13.61 -8.32
CA THR A 66 -11.57 12.35 -8.30
C THR A 66 -12.76 12.44 -9.26
N ASP A 67 -13.49 13.53 -9.26
CA ASP A 67 -14.62 13.76 -10.16
C ASP A 67 -14.18 13.80 -11.63
N ALA A 68 -13.09 14.53 -11.93
CA ALA A 68 -12.55 14.62 -13.28
C ALA A 68 -12.05 13.27 -13.81
N LEU A 69 -11.35 12.49 -12.97
CA LEU A 69 -10.87 11.15 -13.31
C LEU A 69 -12.02 10.16 -13.47
N SER A 70 -13.03 10.23 -12.60
CA SER A 70 -14.21 9.35 -12.68
C SER A 70 -15.04 9.59 -13.95
N GLY A 71 -14.96 10.79 -14.53
CA GLY A 71 -15.58 11.13 -15.82
C GLY A 71 -14.79 10.68 -17.05
N ALA A 72 -13.56 10.18 -16.88
CA ALA A 72 -12.72 9.77 -18.01
C ALA A 72 -13.16 8.41 -18.58
N GLU A 73 -13.00 8.23 -19.91
CA GLU A 73 -13.40 7.00 -20.59
C GLU A 73 -12.58 5.80 -20.10
N GLY A 74 -13.28 4.71 -19.80
CA GLY A 74 -12.64 3.45 -19.39
C GLY A 74 -12.27 3.37 -17.90
N VAL A 75 -12.64 4.35 -17.09
CA VAL A 75 -12.45 4.34 -15.64
C VAL A 75 -13.61 3.60 -14.97
N ALA A 76 -13.31 2.60 -14.15
CA ALA A 76 -14.28 1.86 -13.34
C ALA A 76 -14.36 2.38 -11.91
N ALA A 77 -13.22 2.72 -11.30
CA ALA A 77 -13.14 3.25 -9.95
C ALA A 77 -11.93 4.17 -9.78
N VAL A 78 -12.07 5.18 -8.92
CA VAL A 78 -11.03 6.13 -8.55
C VAL A 78 -11.03 6.25 -7.03
N VAL A 79 -9.92 5.86 -6.40
CA VAL A 79 -9.80 5.88 -4.94
C VAL A 79 -8.58 6.70 -4.54
N PRO A 80 -8.78 7.92 -3.99
CA PRO A 80 -7.69 8.70 -3.45
C PRO A 80 -7.16 8.05 -2.16
N SER A 81 -5.85 8.00 -2.02
CA SER A 81 -5.14 7.64 -0.80
C SER A 81 -4.42 8.90 -0.30
N SER A 82 -4.83 9.36 0.85
CA SER A 82 -4.27 10.54 1.49
C SER A 82 -3.55 10.12 2.77
N PHE A 83 -2.60 10.93 3.21
CA PHE A 83 -1.91 10.77 4.49
C PHE A 83 -2.23 11.95 5.41
N ALA A 84 -2.48 11.66 6.68
CA ALA A 84 -2.69 12.67 7.70
C ALA A 84 -1.82 12.42 8.93
N ASN A 85 -1.39 13.51 9.56
CA ASN A 85 -0.68 13.43 10.84
C ASN A 85 -1.70 13.38 12.00
N ALA A 86 -2.42 12.26 12.07
CA ALA A 86 -3.32 11.92 13.16
C ALA A 86 -2.77 10.73 13.94
N THR A 87 -3.19 10.59 15.19
CA THR A 87 -2.82 9.50 16.09
C THR A 87 -4.04 8.67 16.38
N VAL A 88 -3.91 7.35 16.23
CA VAL A 88 -4.91 6.37 16.64
C VAL A 88 -4.36 5.63 17.86
N GLU A 89 -5.11 5.64 18.96
CA GLU A 89 -4.73 5.09 20.26
C GLU A 89 -5.74 4.05 20.73
N GLY A 90 -5.24 2.83 20.97
CA GLY A 90 -5.93 1.73 21.62
C GLY A 90 -5.44 1.52 23.05
N PRO A 91 -5.98 0.52 23.77
CA PRO A 91 -5.64 0.24 25.17
C PRO A 91 -4.15 -0.07 25.42
N ALA A 92 -3.47 -0.69 24.47
CA ALA A 92 -2.10 -1.16 24.63
C ALA A 92 -1.06 -0.29 23.90
N GLY A 93 -1.48 0.58 22.96
CA GLY A 93 -0.54 1.37 22.19
C GLY A 93 -1.18 2.44 21.32
N LYS A 94 -0.33 3.22 20.65
CA LYS A 94 -0.75 4.27 19.72
C LYS A 94 0.13 4.30 18.50
N THR A 95 -0.43 4.74 17.39
CA THR A 95 0.27 4.93 16.12
C THR A 95 -0.03 6.31 15.58
N THR A 96 1.00 7.04 15.16
CA THR A 96 0.88 8.36 14.56
C THR A 96 1.24 8.26 13.07
N GLY A 97 0.50 9.00 12.24
CA GLY A 97 0.60 8.93 10.80
C GLY A 97 -0.31 7.83 10.25
N VAL A 98 -1.40 8.25 9.64
CA VAL A 98 -2.46 7.35 9.17
C VAL A 98 -2.82 7.67 7.73
N ALA A 99 -3.28 6.67 7.00
CA ALA A 99 -3.95 6.90 5.74
C ALA A 99 -5.38 7.41 5.97
N VAL A 100 -5.84 8.26 5.09
CA VAL A 100 -7.23 8.74 5.04
C VAL A 100 -7.82 8.32 3.71
N ALA A 101 -8.94 7.62 3.75
CA ALA A 101 -9.64 7.20 2.56
C ALA A 101 -11.14 7.05 2.85
N ARG A 102 -11.94 7.04 1.79
CA ARG A 102 -13.34 6.64 1.87
C ARG A 102 -13.41 5.12 1.98
N LEU A 103 -13.59 4.60 3.20
CA LEU A 103 -13.46 3.15 3.49
C LEU A 103 -14.39 2.29 2.62
N SER A 104 -15.56 2.79 2.24
CA SER A 104 -16.48 2.10 1.33
C SER A 104 -15.91 1.84 -0.07
N GLU A 105 -14.95 2.63 -0.51
CA GLU A 105 -14.35 2.56 -1.85
C GLU A 105 -13.01 1.81 -1.86
N VAL A 106 -12.36 1.66 -0.71
CA VAL A 106 -11.04 1.00 -0.60
C VAL A 106 -11.07 -0.40 -1.21
N GLY A 107 -12.13 -1.17 -0.95
CA GLY A 107 -12.30 -2.52 -1.49
C GLY A 107 -12.49 -2.59 -3.01
N GLU A 108 -12.77 -1.48 -3.69
CA GLU A 108 -12.92 -1.45 -5.14
C GLU A 108 -11.58 -1.57 -5.89
N VAL A 109 -10.51 -1.06 -5.28
CA VAL A 109 -9.15 -1.04 -5.87
C VAL A 109 -8.13 -1.87 -5.12
N TYR A 110 -8.40 -2.23 -3.86
CA TYR A 110 -7.50 -3.05 -3.05
C TYR A 110 -8.17 -4.38 -2.72
N ASP A 111 -7.47 -5.49 -3.04
CA ASP A 111 -7.89 -6.83 -2.60
C ASP A 111 -7.35 -7.06 -1.19
N LEU A 112 -8.14 -6.62 -0.21
CA LEU A 112 -7.82 -6.76 1.19
C LEU A 112 -8.26 -8.14 1.68
N ASN A 113 -7.32 -8.97 2.10
CA ASN A 113 -7.66 -10.13 2.92
C ASN A 113 -8.18 -9.63 4.28
N ILE A 114 -9.46 -9.28 4.33
CA ILE A 114 -10.12 -8.86 5.55
C ILE A 114 -10.42 -10.11 6.37
N THR A 115 -9.82 -10.21 7.54
CA THR A 115 -9.96 -11.36 8.45
C THR A 115 -11.35 -11.37 9.08
N ASP A 116 -11.87 -10.17 9.40
CA ASP A 116 -13.21 -9.93 9.90
C ASP A 116 -13.88 -8.91 8.99
N GLY A 117 -15.04 -9.21 8.47
CA GLY A 117 -15.72 -8.49 7.40
C GLY A 117 -15.92 -6.99 7.69
N PRO A 118 -15.97 -6.15 6.65
CA PRO A 118 -16.12 -4.72 6.82
C PRO A 118 -17.44 -4.39 7.53
N SER A 119 -17.32 -3.60 8.57
CA SER A 119 -18.44 -2.91 9.19
C SER A 119 -18.30 -1.42 8.94
N ASP A 120 -19.37 -0.65 9.15
CA ASP A 120 -19.38 0.82 8.99
C ASP A 120 -18.52 1.56 10.03
N GLY A 121 -17.45 0.90 10.55
CA GLY A 121 -16.51 1.49 11.49
C GLY A 121 -15.61 2.53 10.82
N GLY A 122 -15.23 3.52 11.59
CA GLY A 122 -14.43 4.66 11.10
C GLY A 122 -12.95 4.40 10.97
N VAL A 123 -12.43 3.23 11.42
CA VAL A 123 -11.00 2.89 11.39
C VAL A 123 -10.81 1.45 10.93
N TRP A 124 -9.88 1.23 10.00
CA TRP A 124 -9.39 -0.09 9.61
C TRP A 124 -7.93 -0.23 10.03
N LEU A 125 -7.56 -1.38 10.58
CA LEU A 125 -6.23 -1.67 11.10
C LEU A 125 -5.61 -2.86 10.37
N SER A 126 -4.30 -2.82 10.15
CA SER A 126 -3.57 -4.04 9.85
C SER A 126 -3.58 -4.98 11.06
N SER A 127 -3.40 -6.28 10.85
CA SER A 127 -3.29 -7.24 11.94
C SER A 127 -2.21 -6.85 12.95
N ASP A 128 -1.06 -6.39 12.45
CA ASP A 128 0.05 -5.94 13.30
C ASP A 128 -0.32 -4.69 14.12
N ALA A 129 -1.04 -3.75 13.53
CA ALA A 129 -1.49 -2.55 14.23
C ALA A 129 -2.57 -2.88 15.29
N ALA A 130 -3.47 -3.79 14.98
CA ALA A 130 -4.51 -4.26 15.91
C ALA A 130 -3.88 -4.95 17.13
N ASP A 131 -2.92 -5.85 16.91
CA ASP A 131 -2.17 -6.52 17.97
C ASP A 131 -1.38 -5.54 18.84
N ASN A 132 -0.68 -4.57 18.21
CA ASN A 132 0.10 -3.55 18.92
C ASN A 132 -0.78 -2.61 19.77
N GLN A 133 -2.01 -2.37 19.35
CA GLN A 133 -2.96 -1.53 20.06
C GLN A 133 -3.85 -2.31 21.02
N GLY A 134 -3.86 -3.65 20.94
CA GLY A 134 -4.64 -4.53 21.78
C GLY A 134 -6.13 -4.43 21.50
N VAL A 135 -6.53 -4.28 20.24
CA VAL A 135 -7.92 -4.11 19.80
C VAL A 135 -8.31 -5.13 18.75
N GLY A 136 -9.59 -5.48 18.73
CA GLY A 136 -10.24 -6.29 17.70
C GLY A 136 -11.29 -5.52 16.93
N GLN A 137 -11.92 -6.17 15.95
CA GLN A 137 -13.06 -5.60 15.25
C GLN A 137 -14.21 -5.30 16.22
N GLY A 138 -14.84 -4.14 16.07
CA GLY A 138 -15.90 -3.66 16.93
C GLY A 138 -15.43 -2.91 18.18
N ASP A 139 -14.14 -2.98 18.51
CA ASP A 139 -13.57 -2.22 19.62
C ASP A 139 -13.48 -0.73 19.29
N ARG A 140 -13.30 0.09 20.31
CA ARG A 140 -13.18 1.54 20.18
C ARG A 140 -11.74 1.98 20.33
N VAL A 141 -11.35 2.92 19.45
CA VAL A 141 -10.06 3.61 19.50
C VAL A 141 -10.26 5.11 19.54
N THR A 142 -9.32 5.83 20.13
CA THR A 142 -9.31 7.28 20.12
C THR A 142 -8.51 7.77 18.93
N VAL A 143 -9.08 8.64 18.11
CA VAL A 143 -8.41 9.34 17.02
C VAL A 143 -8.19 10.79 17.42
N SER A 144 -6.97 11.27 17.34
CA SER A 144 -6.60 12.63 17.76
C SER A 144 -5.60 13.28 16.82
N THR A 145 -5.54 14.61 16.86
CA THR A 145 -4.55 15.40 16.15
C THR A 145 -3.70 16.24 17.11
N GLY A 146 -2.56 16.74 16.63
CA GLY A 146 -1.69 17.62 17.40
C GLY A 146 -2.35 18.94 17.84
N THR A 147 -3.52 19.29 17.31
CA THR A 147 -4.33 20.46 17.71
C THR A 147 -5.13 20.22 19.00
N GLY A 148 -5.17 18.97 19.49
CA GLY A 148 -5.92 18.58 20.67
C GLY A 148 -7.38 18.20 20.39
N ALA A 149 -7.83 18.19 19.13
CA ALA A 149 -9.11 17.63 18.76
C ALA A 149 -9.02 16.09 18.81
N GLU A 150 -10.04 15.46 19.38
CA GLU A 150 -10.14 14.00 19.50
C GLU A 150 -11.57 13.51 19.27
N THR A 151 -11.68 12.31 18.72
CA THR A 151 -12.96 11.58 18.60
C THR A 151 -12.75 10.11 18.89
N THR A 152 -13.85 9.40 19.14
CA THR A 152 -13.82 7.93 19.32
C THR A 152 -14.40 7.28 18.09
N ALA A 153 -13.63 6.40 17.46
CA ALA A 153 -14.05 5.63 16.30
C ALA A 153 -14.08 4.13 16.61
N THR A 154 -14.89 3.39 15.86
CA THR A 154 -14.96 1.93 15.96
C THR A 154 -14.03 1.29 14.93
N VAL A 155 -13.33 0.23 15.32
CA VAL A 155 -12.54 -0.61 14.40
C VAL A 155 -13.52 -1.39 13.52
N GLY A 156 -13.61 -1.01 12.25
CA GLY A 156 -14.53 -1.58 11.28
C GLY A 156 -14.01 -2.85 10.62
N ALA A 157 -12.71 -2.95 10.40
CA ALA A 157 -12.09 -4.13 9.82
C ALA A 157 -10.63 -4.29 10.25
N ILE A 158 -10.18 -5.55 10.24
CA ILE A 158 -8.77 -5.91 10.38
C ILE A 158 -8.34 -6.59 9.09
N TYR A 159 -7.24 -6.11 8.49
CA TYR A 159 -6.73 -6.61 7.22
C TYR A 159 -5.28 -7.07 7.32
N THR A 160 -4.87 -7.94 6.41
CA THR A 160 -3.46 -8.31 6.28
C THR A 160 -2.72 -7.15 5.61
N ARG A 161 -1.67 -6.64 6.27
CA ARG A 161 -0.85 -5.55 5.73
C ARG A 161 -0.33 -5.87 4.33
N THR A 162 -0.39 -4.88 3.46
CA THR A 162 0.18 -4.92 2.13
C THR A 162 1.15 -3.74 1.94
N ALA A 163 2.09 -3.85 1.03
CA ALA A 163 3.04 -2.76 0.77
C ALA A 163 2.35 -1.49 0.24
N ALA A 164 1.17 -1.62 -0.36
CA ALA A 164 0.42 -0.50 -0.94
C ALA A 164 -0.47 0.24 0.07
N LEU A 165 -0.63 -0.28 1.30
CA LEU A 165 -1.53 0.30 2.30
C LEU A 165 -0.80 0.57 3.61
N SER A 166 -1.17 1.67 4.25
CA SER A 166 -0.74 2.03 5.59
C SER A 166 -1.22 1.02 6.63
N ASP A 167 -0.58 0.96 7.78
CA ASP A 167 -1.02 0.11 8.90
C ASP A 167 -2.39 0.51 9.48
N ILE A 168 -2.75 1.77 9.32
CA ILE A 168 -4.01 2.33 9.80
C ILE A 168 -4.62 3.19 8.71
N ILE A 169 -5.89 2.95 8.43
CA ILE A 169 -6.71 3.75 7.53
C ILE A 169 -7.89 4.29 8.33
N ILE A 170 -8.08 5.59 8.33
CA ILE A 170 -9.26 6.23 8.91
C ILE A 170 -10.20 6.73 7.82
N ASP A 171 -11.49 6.69 8.10
CA ASP A 171 -12.50 7.25 7.20
C ASP A 171 -12.38 8.78 7.10
N GLU A 172 -12.66 9.35 5.93
CA GLU A 172 -12.65 10.81 5.71
C GLU A 172 -13.49 11.56 6.77
N ARG A 173 -14.63 11.01 7.17
CA ARG A 173 -15.49 11.61 8.20
C ARG A 173 -14.79 11.71 9.55
N VAL A 174 -14.03 10.68 9.93
CA VAL A 174 -13.25 10.69 11.19
C VAL A 174 -12.12 11.70 11.11
N ALA A 175 -11.46 11.80 9.96
CA ALA A 175 -10.42 12.80 9.72
C ALA A 175 -10.98 14.24 9.84
N ASP A 176 -12.15 14.48 9.26
CA ASP A 176 -12.84 15.78 9.32
C ASP A 176 -13.26 16.13 10.76
N GLU A 177 -13.80 15.18 11.54
CA GLU A 177 -14.19 15.38 12.93
C GLU A 177 -13.04 15.86 13.83
N VAL A 178 -11.82 15.35 13.57
CA VAL A 178 -10.61 15.77 14.33
C VAL A 178 -9.84 16.90 13.66
N GLY A 179 -10.33 17.41 12.53
CA GLY A 179 -9.65 18.47 11.77
C GLY A 179 -8.28 18.03 11.24
N ALA A 180 -8.13 16.75 10.91
CA ALA A 180 -6.89 16.23 10.36
C ALA A 180 -6.69 16.74 8.93
N GLN A 181 -5.58 17.44 8.71
CA GLN A 181 -5.19 17.84 7.34
C GLN A 181 -4.63 16.62 6.61
N ALA A 182 -5.37 16.19 5.59
CA ALA A 182 -4.97 15.09 4.74
C ALA A 182 -4.30 15.59 3.45
N PHE A 183 -3.21 14.95 3.06
CA PHE A 183 -2.47 15.24 1.83
C PHE A 183 -2.57 14.03 0.91
N VAL A 184 -3.05 14.24 -0.33
CA VAL A 184 -3.13 13.18 -1.32
C VAL A 184 -1.72 12.70 -1.68
N GLN A 185 -1.44 11.42 -1.43
CA GLN A 185 -0.19 10.77 -1.81
C GLN A 185 -0.30 10.13 -3.19
N ALA A 186 -1.44 9.49 -3.44
CA ALA A 186 -1.70 8.83 -4.72
C ALA A 186 -3.20 8.69 -4.94
N ILE A 187 -3.59 8.55 -6.19
CA ILE A 187 -4.96 8.21 -6.57
C ILE A 187 -4.88 6.90 -7.36
N ALA A 188 -5.49 5.85 -6.82
CA ALA A 188 -5.59 4.57 -7.48
C ALA A 188 -6.72 4.60 -8.51
N ILE A 189 -6.45 4.15 -9.73
CA ILE A 189 -7.40 4.17 -10.85
C ILE A 189 -7.54 2.75 -11.40
N LYS A 190 -8.77 2.26 -11.46
CA LYS A 190 -9.12 0.95 -11.99
C LYS A 190 -9.77 1.08 -13.37
N ALA A 191 -9.31 0.26 -14.32
CA ALA A 191 -9.92 0.15 -15.64
C ALA A 191 -11.25 -0.62 -15.59
N THR A 192 -12.17 -0.29 -16.50
CA THR A 192 -13.27 -1.20 -16.82
C THR A 192 -12.74 -2.47 -17.48
N PRO A 193 -13.48 -3.62 -17.42
CA PRO A 193 -13.01 -4.90 -17.97
C PRO A 193 -12.62 -4.85 -19.44
N ASP A 194 -13.29 -3.98 -20.22
CA ASP A 194 -13.11 -3.86 -21.67
C ASP A 194 -12.04 -2.83 -22.06
N THR A 195 -11.46 -2.11 -21.11
CA THR A 195 -10.47 -1.06 -21.39
C THR A 195 -9.05 -1.55 -21.16
N SER A 196 -8.23 -1.46 -22.22
CA SER A 196 -6.81 -1.79 -22.07
C SER A 196 -6.06 -0.76 -21.21
N PRO A 197 -4.98 -1.16 -20.50
CA PRO A 197 -4.19 -0.21 -19.72
C PRO A 197 -3.68 0.99 -20.52
N ALA A 198 -3.32 0.78 -21.79
CA ALA A 198 -2.84 1.85 -22.67
C ALA A 198 -3.95 2.85 -23.04
N ALA A 199 -5.17 2.34 -23.30
CA ALA A 199 -6.32 3.21 -23.59
C ALA A 199 -6.72 4.02 -22.36
N LEU A 200 -6.77 3.39 -21.19
CA LEU A 200 -7.02 4.09 -19.94
C LEU A 200 -5.98 5.18 -19.68
N LYS A 201 -4.69 4.87 -19.87
CA LYS A 201 -3.63 5.85 -19.70
C LYS A 201 -3.86 7.08 -20.59
N ALA A 202 -4.16 6.87 -21.86
CA ALA A 202 -4.40 7.96 -22.80
C ALA A 202 -5.61 8.84 -22.42
N SER A 203 -6.63 8.28 -21.76
CA SER A 203 -7.81 9.05 -21.31
C SER A 203 -7.55 9.84 -20.02
N ILE A 204 -6.69 9.33 -19.11
CA ILE A 204 -6.41 10.00 -17.82
C ILE A 204 -5.21 10.96 -17.87
N GLU A 205 -4.26 10.79 -18.80
CA GLU A 205 -3.08 11.70 -18.93
C GLU A 205 -3.47 13.18 -19.11
N PRO A 206 -4.46 13.55 -19.95
CA PRO A 206 -4.88 14.94 -20.07
C PRO A 206 -5.42 15.50 -18.74
N VAL A 207 -6.19 14.69 -17.99
CA VAL A 207 -6.71 15.07 -16.68
C VAL A 207 -5.55 15.26 -15.70
N ALA A 208 -4.59 14.32 -15.69
CA ALA A 208 -3.40 14.41 -14.84
C ALA A 208 -2.57 15.68 -15.12
N ALA A 209 -2.45 16.09 -16.38
CA ALA A 209 -1.70 17.28 -16.78
C ALA A 209 -2.34 18.58 -16.27
N ASP A 210 -3.67 18.63 -16.16
CA ASP A 210 -4.40 19.77 -15.63
C ASP A 210 -4.28 19.93 -14.11
N PHE A 211 -3.92 18.84 -13.41
CA PHE A 211 -3.76 18.82 -11.96
C PHE A 211 -2.27 18.74 -11.54
N ALA A 212 -1.61 19.89 -11.50
CA ALA A 212 -0.30 20.11 -10.83
C ALA A 212 0.82 19.13 -11.18
N ASN A 213 1.02 18.81 -12.46
CA ASN A 213 2.09 17.92 -12.94
C ASN A 213 2.08 16.53 -12.27
N ALA A 214 0.91 15.98 -12.06
CA ALA A 214 0.80 14.63 -11.54
C ALA A 214 1.32 13.60 -12.56
N GLU A 215 2.01 12.58 -12.07
CA GLU A 215 2.56 11.51 -12.89
C GLU A 215 1.65 10.29 -12.86
N VAL A 216 1.38 9.71 -14.04
CA VAL A 216 0.64 8.44 -14.16
C VAL A 216 1.63 7.30 -14.20
N ILE A 217 1.69 6.52 -13.11
CA ILE A 217 2.63 5.43 -12.93
C ILE A 217 1.92 4.08 -12.77
N THR A 218 2.64 3.00 -13.02
CA THR A 218 2.13 1.65 -12.77
C THR A 218 2.13 1.33 -11.28
N PRO A 219 1.31 0.34 -10.83
CA PRO A 219 1.37 -0.14 -9.46
C PRO A 219 2.78 -0.51 -9.01
N ARG A 220 3.56 -1.15 -9.88
CA ARG A 220 4.94 -1.51 -9.60
C ARG A 220 5.85 -0.29 -9.36
N GLN A 221 5.72 0.75 -10.18
CA GLN A 221 6.51 1.98 -10.01
C GLN A 221 6.13 2.72 -8.73
N PHE A 222 4.83 2.66 -8.35
CA PHE A 222 4.35 3.24 -7.09
C PHE A 222 4.96 2.54 -5.87
N GLU A 223 5.14 1.24 -5.91
CA GLU A 223 5.76 0.45 -4.83
C GLU A 223 7.28 0.66 -4.71
N GLU A 224 7.93 1.05 -5.81
CA GLU A 224 9.38 1.32 -5.86
C GLU A 224 9.73 2.78 -5.49
N SER A 225 8.72 3.68 -5.35
CA SER A 225 8.90 5.11 -5.03
C SER A 225 8.88 5.38 -3.53
#